data_2b6896d0e18cb9e7e083ffa4e20f0878
#
_entry.id   2b6896d0e18cb9e7e083ffa4e20f0878
#
_cell.length_a   1.000
_cell.length_b   1.000
_cell.length_c   1.000
_cell.angle_alpha   90.00
_cell.angle_beta   90.00
_cell.angle_gamma   90.00
#
_symmetry.space_group_name_H-M   'P 1'
#
loop_
_entity.id
_entity.type
_entity.pdbx_description
1 polymer ?
#
loop_
_entity_poly.entity_id
_entity_poly.type
_entity_poly.pdbx_seq_one_letter_code
_entity_poly.pdbx_strand_id
1 'polypeptide(L)'
;MYDALTAKGRKCAFLCGHDSNIATVTAALDVEPYELPNSIEKKTPIGSKVVIEKYEGKDGKLYCDINIVYQTTKQLRGIEQLNLQNPPMVYPLQLKGLKRNADGLYLLSDVNGRFLQAIRAYDKIEDSL
;
A
#
# COMPACT_ATOMS: atom_id res chain seq x y z
N MET A 1 -8.22 1.05 7.38
CA MET A 1 -7.84 0.34 6.14
C MET A 1 -8.23 -1.13 6.15
N TYR A 2 -7.97 -1.84 7.21
CA TYR A 2 -8.36 -3.25 7.33
C TYR A 2 -9.86 -3.47 7.08
N ASP A 3 -10.72 -2.67 7.70
CA ASP A 3 -12.17 -2.79 7.52
C ASP A 3 -12.60 -2.52 6.07
N ALA A 4 -11.98 -1.55 5.40
CA ALA A 4 -12.24 -1.27 3.99
C ALA A 4 -11.78 -2.43 3.09
N LEU A 5 -10.63 -3.04 3.42
CA LEU A 5 -10.06 -4.15 2.66
C LEU A 5 -10.91 -5.43 2.79
N THR A 6 -11.51 -5.66 3.94
CA THR A 6 -12.27 -6.88 4.24
C THR A 6 -13.78 -6.74 4.04
N ALA A 7 -14.30 -5.54 3.76
CA ALA A 7 -15.73 -5.31 3.56
C ALA A 7 -16.25 -6.06 2.34
N LYS A 8 -17.34 -6.80 2.54
CA LYS A 8 -17.99 -7.54 1.46
C LYS A 8 -18.85 -6.61 0.59
N GLY A 9 -18.88 -6.89 -0.71
CA GLY A 9 -19.70 -6.14 -1.66
C GLY A 9 -19.14 -4.78 -2.06
N ARG A 10 -18.04 -4.34 -1.46
CA ARG A 10 -17.37 -3.09 -1.80
C ARG A 10 -16.36 -3.33 -2.90
N LYS A 11 -16.51 -2.66 -4.03
CA LYS A 11 -15.60 -2.79 -5.18
C LYS A 11 -14.41 -1.86 -5.09
N CYS A 12 -14.59 -0.70 -4.49
CA CYS A 12 -13.55 0.32 -4.38
C CYS A 12 -13.75 1.14 -3.12
N ALA A 13 -12.64 1.52 -2.47
CA ALA A 13 -12.65 2.41 -1.33
C ALA A 13 -11.50 3.40 -1.43
N PHE A 14 -11.78 4.67 -1.20
CA PHE A 14 -10.79 5.73 -1.14
C PHE A 14 -10.69 6.22 0.29
N LEU A 15 -9.48 6.11 0.86
CA LEU A 15 -9.18 6.60 2.21
C LEU A 15 -8.30 7.83 2.08
N CYS A 16 -8.80 8.98 2.50
CA CYS A 16 -8.05 10.22 2.49
C CYS A 16 -7.26 10.38 3.77
N GLY A 17 -5.98 10.76 3.65
CA GLY A 17 -5.11 10.92 4.80
C GLY A 17 -3.88 11.76 4.46
N HIS A 18 -2.88 11.67 5.31
CA HIS A 18 -1.61 12.38 5.21
C HIS A 18 -0.45 11.40 5.04
N ASP A 19 0.76 11.92 4.86
CA ASP A 19 2.00 11.15 4.79
C ASP A 19 2.20 10.25 6.03
N SER A 20 1.82 10.74 7.20
CA SER A 20 1.88 9.95 8.44
C SER A 20 1.01 8.68 8.38
N ASN A 21 -0.11 8.72 7.66
CA ASN A 21 -0.96 7.54 7.48
C ASN A 21 -0.28 6.50 6.58
N ILE A 22 0.42 6.94 5.53
CA ILE A 22 1.21 6.03 4.68
C ILE A 22 2.33 5.39 5.51
N ALA A 23 3.05 6.18 6.31
CA ALA A 23 4.10 5.67 7.17
C ALA A 23 3.56 4.64 8.17
N THR A 24 2.40 4.88 8.75
CA THR A 24 1.73 3.95 9.66
C THR A 24 1.36 2.64 8.97
N VAL A 25 0.79 2.70 7.78
CA VAL A 25 0.40 1.52 7.00
C VAL A 25 1.61 0.68 6.61
N THR A 26 2.68 1.31 6.13
CA THR A 26 3.91 0.59 5.78
C THR A 26 4.57 -0.06 6.99
N ALA A 27 4.51 0.59 8.15
CA ALA A 27 4.99 0.01 9.41
C ALA A 27 4.12 -1.18 9.85
N ALA A 28 2.79 -1.06 9.77
CA ALA A 28 1.86 -2.13 10.13
C ALA A 28 2.06 -3.38 9.25
N LEU A 29 2.34 -3.19 7.98
CA LEU A 29 2.59 -4.28 7.03
C LEU A 29 4.02 -4.81 7.10
N ASP A 30 4.89 -4.20 7.88
CA ASP A 30 6.32 -4.53 7.97
C ASP A 30 6.97 -4.52 6.57
N VAL A 31 6.82 -3.41 5.88
CA VAL A 31 7.38 -3.20 4.54
C VAL A 31 8.90 -3.04 4.64
N GLU A 32 9.64 -3.69 3.73
CA GLU A 32 11.08 -3.51 3.64
C GLU A 32 11.44 -2.05 3.33
N PRO A 33 12.60 -1.55 3.82
CA PRO A 33 13.06 -0.21 3.50
C PRO A 33 13.07 0.01 1.98
N TYR A 34 12.60 1.18 1.55
CA TYR A 34 12.53 1.52 0.14
C TYR A 34 12.93 2.98 -0.07
N GLU A 35 13.34 3.29 -1.29
CA GLU A 35 13.54 4.65 -1.77
C GLU A 35 12.88 4.78 -3.13
N LEU A 36 11.96 5.74 -3.26
CA LEU A 36 11.21 5.95 -4.49
C LEU A 36 12.10 6.61 -5.53
N PRO A 37 12.31 5.99 -6.71
CA PRO A 37 13.12 6.58 -7.77
C PRO A 37 12.44 7.81 -8.39
N ASN A 38 13.24 8.71 -8.93
CA ASN A 38 12.80 9.93 -9.62
C ASN A 38 11.97 10.88 -8.74
N SER A 39 12.16 10.82 -7.44
CA SER A 39 11.53 11.71 -6.48
C SER A 39 12.56 12.24 -5.49
N ILE A 40 12.48 13.52 -5.15
CA ILE A 40 13.35 14.13 -4.12
C ILE A 40 12.92 13.60 -2.75
N GLU A 41 11.61 13.58 -2.47
CA GLU A 41 11.09 12.93 -1.28
C GLU A 41 10.97 11.43 -1.56
N LYS A 42 11.77 10.63 -0.86
CA LYS A 42 11.98 9.21 -1.16
C LYS A 42 10.94 8.26 -0.57
N LYS A 43 10.13 8.73 0.36
CA LYS A 43 9.21 7.87 1.13
C LYS A 43 7.73 8.17 0.85
N THR A 44 7.33 9.42 0.95
CA THR A 44 5.92 9.85 0.88
C THR A 44 5.77 11.16 0.13
N PRO A 45 6.10 11.20 -1.18
CA PRO A 45 5.96 12.43 -1.94
C PRO A 45 4.51 12.92 -1.96
N ILE A 46 4.35 14.22 -2.18
CA ILE A 46 3.02 14.85 -2.26
C ILE A 46 2.14 14.11 -3.28
N GLY A 47 0.92 13.79 -2.88
CA GLY A 47 -0.04 13.10 -3.74
C GLY A 47 0.20 11.61 -3.88
N SER A 48 1.21 11.04 -3.20
CA SER A 48 1.44 9.59 -3.21
C SER A 48 0.27 8.83 -2.57
N LYS A 49 0.06 7.62 -3.06
CA LYS A 49 -1.04 6.76 -2.62
C LYS A 49 -0.53 5.34 -2.44
N VAL A 50 -0.97 4.68 -1.38
CA VAL A 50 -0.88 3.23 -1.30
C VAL A 50 -2.11 2.65 -1.98
N VAL A 51 -1.90 1.83 -3.00
CA VAL A 51 -2.96 1.19 -3.76
C VAL A 51 -2.89 -0.30 -3.52
N ILE A 52 -3.97 -0.88 -3.03
CA ILE A 52 -4.12 -2.32 -2.84
C ILE A 52 -5.20 -2.79 -3.79
N GLU A 53 -4.81 -3.68 -4.70
CA GLU A 53 -5.73 -4.28 -5.66
C GLU A 53 -5.94 -5.75 -5.31
N LYS A 54 -7.20 -6.18 -5.26
CA LYS A 54 -7.57 -7.56 -4.95
C LYS A 54 -7.89 -8.33 -6.22
N TYR A 55 -7.42 -9.57 -6.26
CA TYR A 55 -7.63 -10.48 -7.38
C TYR A 55 -8.10 -11.83 -6.88
N GLU A 56 -8.98 -12.48 -7.65
CA GLU A 56 -9.34 -13.88 -7.44
C GLU A 56 -8.50 -14.75 -8.35
N GLY A 57 -7.78 -15.70 -7.76
CA GLY A 57 -6.97 -16.67 -8.51
C GLY A 57 -7.81 -17.79 -9.12
N LYS A 58 -7.23 -18.50 -10.07
CA LYS A 58 -7.85 -19.67 -10.69
C LYS A 58 -8.11 -20.81 -9.70
N ASP A 59 -7.36 -20.81 -8.58
CA ASP A 59 -7.53 -21.74 -7.46
C ASP A 59 -8.65 -21.34 -6.50
N GLY A 60 -9.37 -20.26 -6.78
CA GLY A 60 -10.41 -19.70 -5.93
C GLY A 60 -9.91 -18.91 -4.72
N LYS A 61 -8.60 -18.78 -4.55
CA LYS A 61 -8.01 -17.97 -3.47
C LYS A 61 -7.94 -16.51 -3.86
N LEU A 62 -7.96 -15.64 -2.84
CA LEU A 62 -7.83 -14.19 -3.04
C LEU A 62 -6.38 -13.76 -2.86
N TYR A 63 -5.93 -12.95 -3.78
CA TYR A 63 -4.59 -12.38 -3.82
C TYR A 63 -4.68 -10.85 -3.87
N CYS A 64 -3.58 -10.18 -3.58
CA CYS A 64 -3.50 -8.74 -3.71
C CYS A 64 -2.14 -8.27 -4.19
N ASP A 65 -2.16 -7.11 -4.82
CA ASP A 65 -0.98 -6.33 -5.16
C ASP A 65 -0.96 -5.07 -4.32
N ILE A 66 0.22 -4.63 -3.89
CA ILE A 66 0.38 -3.47 -3.01
C ILE A 66 1.47 -2.59 -3.59
N ASN A 67 1.11 -1.39 -4.00
CA ASN A 67 2.02 -0.45 -4.62
C ASN A 67 1.90 0.94 -4.01
N ILE A 68 2.99 1.72 -4.09
CA ILE A 68 2.91 3.17 -3.96
C ILE A 68 2.85 3.75 -5.37
N VAL A 69 1.84 4.58 -5.61
CA VAL A 69 1.66 5.33 -6.86
C VAL A 69 1.96 6.79 -6.57
N TYR A 70 2.85 7.39 -7.35
CA TYR A 70 3.32 8.75 -7.09
C TYR A 70 3.75 9.45 -8.37
N GLN A 71 3.80 10.78 -8.33
CA GLN A 71 4.37 11.58 -9.38
C GLN A 71 5.88 11.76 -9.16
N THR A 72 6.64 11.75 -10.25
CA THR A 72 8.06 12.11 -10.21
C THR A 72 8.19 13.59 -9.85
N THR A 73 9.38 13.99 -9.36
CA THR A 73 9.67 15.41 -9.12
C THR A 73 9.49 16.25 -10.39
N LYS A 74 9.86 15.71 -11.54
CA LYS A 74 9.67 16.39 -12.84
C LYS A 74 8.19 16.63 -13.14
N GLN A 75 7.35 15.61 -12.94
CA GLN A 75 5.90 15.73 -13.15
C GLN A 75 5.26 16.74 -12.20
N LEU A 76 5.67 16.73 -10.92
CA LEU A 76 5.16 17.67 -9.92
C LEU A 76 5.56 19.12 -10.23
N ARG A 77 6.83 19.36 -10.51
CA ARG A 77 7.35 20.72 -10.79
C ARG A 77 6.87 21.26 -12.10
N GLY A 78 6.70 20.39 -13.10
CA GLY A 78 6.20 20.77 -14.42
C GLY A 78 4.69 20.93 -14.48
N ILE A 79 3.97 20.61 -13.39
CA ILE A 79 2.49 20.57 -13.37
C ILE A 79 1.97 19.76 -14.57
N GLU A 80 2.61 18.62 -14.81
CA GLU A 80 2.33 17.81 -15.99
C GLU A 80 1.02 17.06 -15.83
N GLN A 81 0.24 16.98 -16.89
CA GLN A 81 -0.96 16.17 -16.92
C GLN A 81 -0.56 14.68 -16.97
N LEU A 82 -1.10 13.89 -16.04
CA LEU A 82 -0.95 12.45 -16.04
C LEU A 82 -1.96 11.81 -17.00
N ASN A 83 -1.48 10.88 -17.81
CA ASN A 83 -2.31 10.11 -18.75
C ASN A 83 -1.58 8.81 -19.10
N LEU A 84 -2.11 8.04 -20.05
CA LEU A 84 -1.52 6.77 -20.45
C LEU A 84 -0.14 6.93 -21.11
N GLN A 85 0.15 8.08 -21.71
CA GLN A 85 1.46 8.38 -22.31
C GLN A 85 2.43 9.02 -21.32
N ASN A 86 1.91 9.58 -20.22
CA ASN A 86 2.69 10.17 -19.13
C ASN A 86 2.12 9.68 -17.77
N PRO A 87 2.27 8.39 -17.48
CA PRO A 87 1.69 7.81 -16.27
C PRO A 87 2.47 8.20 -15.01
N PRO A 88 1.84 8.10 -13.84
CA PRO A 88 2.58 8.18 -12.58
C PRO A 88 3.50 6.98 -12.43
N MET A 89 4.47 7.09 -11.52
CA MET A 89 5.30 5.96 -11.13
C MET A 89 4.53 5.00 -10.23
N VAL A 90 4.81 3.71 -10.40
CA VAL A 90 4.27 2.63 -9.57
C VAL A 90 5.44 1.88 -8.96
N TYR A 91 5.49 1.82 -7.64
CA TYR A 91 6.55 1.13 -6.92
C TYR A 91 5.96 -0.01 -6.08
N PRO A 92 6.31 -1.27 -6.37
CA PRO A 92 5.80 -2.40 -5.60
C PRO A 92 6.43 -2.46 -4.22
N LEU A 93 5.61 -2.53 -3.19
CA LEU A 93 6.07 -2.67 -1.80
C LEU A 93 6.40 -4.13 -1.50
N GLN A 94 7.54 -4.34 -0.84
CA GLN A 94 7.97 -5.66 -0.38
C GLN A 94 7.64 -5.83 1.10
N LEU A 95 6.87 -6.84 1.43
CA LEU A 95 6.51 -7.16 2.81
C LEU A 95 7.49 -8.22 3.35
N LYS A 96 8.18 -7.90 4.44
CA LYS A 96 9.16 -8.79 5.05
C LYS A 96 8.52 -10.12 5.45
N GLY A 97 9.17 -11.21 5.08
CA GLY A 97 8.74 -12.56 5.48
C GLY A 97 7.54 -13.11 4.73
N LEU A 98 6.91 -12.35 3.83
CA LEU A 98 5.84 -12.85 2.97
C LEU A 98 6.37 -13.13 1.57
N LYS A 99 5.84 -14.18 0.95
CA LYS A 99 6.23 -14.57 -0.40
C LYS A 99 5.14 -14.21 -1.40
N ARG A 100 5.58 -13.75 -2.57
CA ARG A 100 4.71 -13.54 -3.72
C ARG A 100 4.53 -14.85 -4.48
N ASN A 101 3.38 -15.02 -5.14
CA ASN A 101 3.16 -16.15 -6.03
C ASN A 101 3.88 -15.93 -7.38
N ALA A 102 3.69 -16.83 -8.35
CA ALA A 102 4.29 -16.74 -9.68
C ALA A 102 3.87 -15.47 -10.44
N ASP A 103 2.70 -14.91 -10.14
CA ASP A 103 2.18 -13.68 -10.74
C ASP A 103 2.64 -12.41 -10.01
N GLY A 104 3.47 -12.55 -8.98
CA GLY A 104 3.96 -11.43 -8.19
C GLY A 104 2.97 -10.88 -7.16
N LEU A 105 1.95 -11.65 -6.81
CA LEU A 105 0.90 -11.25 -5.88
C LEU A 105 1.09 -11.88 -4.51
N TYR A 106 0.68 -11.16 -3.46
CA TYR A 106 0.59 -11.71 -2.11
C TYR A 106 -0.76 -12.39 -1.90
N LEU A 107 -0.77 -13.44 -1.08
CA LEU A 107 -2.01 -14.04 -0.60
C LEU A 107 -2.73 -13.02 0.31
N LEU A 108 -3.99 -12.73 0.02
CA LEU A 108 -4.74 -11.69 0.77
C LEU A 108 -4.82 -12.01 2.27
N SER A 109 -4.97 -13.28 2.62
CA SER A 109 -5.00 -13.71 4.03
C SER A 109 -3.69 -13.40 4.77
N ASP A 110 -2.55 -13.46 4.11
CA ASP A 110 -1.26 -13.10 4.70
C ASP A 110 -1.17 -11.61 4.98
N VAL A 111 -1.64 -10.77 4.06
CA VAL A 111 -1.68 -9.32 4.24
C VAL A 111 -2.68 -8.94 5.33
N ASN A 112 -3.86 -9.53 5.33
CA ASN A 112 -4.85 -9.33 6.39
C ASN A 112 -4.31 -9.74 7.77
N GLY A 113 -3.52 -10.81 7.83
CA GLY A 113 -2.84 -11.25 9.04
C GLY A 113 -1.88 -10.19 9.59
N ARG A 114 -1.16 -9.49 8.72
CA ARG A 114 -0.28 -8.37 9.13
C ARG A 114 -1.08 -7.23 9.73
N PHE A 115 -2.18 -6.83 9.11
CA PHE A 115 -3.07 -5.80 9.66
C PHE A 115 -3.65 -6.21 11.02
N LEU A 116 -4.13 -7.43 11.14
CA LEU A 116 -4.66 -7.95 12.43
C LEU A 116 -3.59 -7.98 13.51
N GLN A 117 -2.38 -8.37 13.17
CA GLN A 117 -1.25 -8.38 14.10
C GLN A 117 -0.94 -6.97 14.62
N ALA A 118 -0.96 -5.98 13.74
CA ALA A 118 -0.75 -4.57 14.12
C ALA A 118 -1.89 -4.05 15.01
N ILE A 119 -3.14 -4.39 14.68
CA ILE A 119 -4.32 -4.01 15.48
C ILE A 119 -4.23 -4.63 16.88
N ARG A 120 -3.90 -5.91 16.99
CA ARG A 120 -3.73 -6.59 18.26
C ARG A 120 -2.59 -6.01 19.10
N ALA A 121 -1.50 -5.61 18.45
CA ALA A 121 -0.38 -4.94 19.13
C ALA A 121 -0.81 -3.59 19.69
N TYR A 122 -1.60 -2.83 18.93
CA TYR A 122 -2.16 -1.56 19.38
C TYR A 122 -3.09 -1.75 20.58
N ASP A 123 -3.97 -2.76 20.54
CA ASP A 123 -4.93 -3.04 21.62
C ASP A 123 -4.25 -3.43 22.93
N LYS A 124 -2.99 -3.86 22.89
CA LYS A 124 -2.20 -4.20 24.06
C LYS A 124 -1.47 -3.00 24.68
N ILE A 125 -1.50 -1.84 24.04
CA ILE A 125 -0.88 -0.63 24.57
C ILE A 125 -1.74 -0.15 25.74
N GLU A 126 -1.15 -0.12 26.92
CA GLU A 126 -1.83 0.41 28.09
C GLU A 126 -1.84 1.94 28.02
N ASP A 127 -2.98 2.53 28.36
CA ASP A 127 -3.14 3.97 28.53
C ASP A 127 -2.47 4.36 29.84
N SER A 128 -1.16 4.61 29.77
CA SER A 128 -0.32 4.90 30.96
C SER A 128 -0.22 6.39 31.30
N LEU A 129 -1.11 7.20 30.78
CA LEU A 129 -1.07 8.65 31.02
C LEU A 129 -1.90 9.07 32.25
#